data_275f58deb3c67e7af2705672dfc6ef68
#
_entry.id   275f58deb3c67e7af2705672dfc6ef68
#
_cell.length_a   1.000
_cell.length_b   1.000
_cell.length_c   1.000
_cell.angle_alpha   90.00
_cell.angle_beta   90.00
_cell.angle_gamma   90.00
#
_symmetry.space_group_name_H-M   'P 1'
#
loop_
_entity.id
_entity.type
_entity.pdbx_description
1 polymer ?
#
loop_
_entity_poly.entity_id
_entity_poly.type
_entity_poly.pdbx_seq_one_letter_code
_entity_poly.pdbx_strand_id
1 'polypeptide(L)'
;MKKNSAYLLMVIGLLAGVFIGNAVTMLYVGQRDQRSNLSSQVEPTQSPVPHTADPAALADLENAAAADPTDAEKWIQLGNFCFDHDLPARAVNAYERALELKPMDINVWSDLGVMYRRTKQFDKAVDAFGHAAALDPNHITSRFNMGIVYLHDLNDKSAALKVWKEVLAMDPNAKTPSGQSLAALVAELEK
;
A
#
# COMPACT_ATOMS: atom_id res chain seq x y z
N MET A 1 13.46 42.32 -23.97
CA MET A 1 13.00 40.97 -24.39
C MET A 1 13.68 39.89 -23.55
N LYS A 2 13.43 39.76 -22.24
CA LYS A 2 14.04 38.70 -21.36
C LYS A 2 13.10 38.17 -20.27
N LYS A 3 11.77 38.39 -20.37
CA LYS A 3 10.81 37.93 -19.34
C LYS A 3 10.03 36.68 -19.71
N ASN A 4 10.07 36.18 -20.94
CA ASN A 4 9.26 35.07 -21.40
C ASN A 4 9.94 33.69 -21.29
N SER A 5 11.27 33.65 -21.05
CA SER A 5 12.00 32.39 -20.89
C SER A 5 11.82 31.71 -19.50
N ALA A 6 11.56 32.52 -18.46
CA ALA A 6 11.40 31.97 -17.10
C ALA A 6 10.07 31.22 -16.91
N TYR A 7 9.01 31.70 -17.57
CA TYR A 7 7.70 31.00 -17.50
C TYR A 7 7.65 29.70 -18.27
N LEU A 8 8.40 29.58 -19.37
CA LEU A 8 8.47 28.34 -20.15
C LEU A 8 9.18 27.22 -19.39
N LEU A 9 10.20 27.52 -18.62
CA LEU A 9 10.92 26.55 -17.79
C LEU A 9 10.10 26.09 -16.57
N MET A 10 9.24 26.98 -16.03
CA MET A 10 8.37 26.65 -14.90
C MET A 10 7.21 25.73 -15.29
N VAL A 11 6.69 25.86 -16.52
CA VAL A 11 5.62 24.98 -17.04
C VAL A 11 6.14 23.59 -17.40
N ILE A 12 7.38 23.50 -17.90
CA ILE A 12 8.01 22.20 -18.23
C ILE A 12 8.34 21.41 -16.95
N GLY A 13 8.72 22.10 -15.85
CA GLY A 13 8.97 21.47 -14.54
C GLY A 13 7.71 20.89 -13.89
N LEU A 14 6.54 21.52 -14.11
CA LEU A 14 5.26 21.06 -13.55
C LEU A 14 4.68 19.84 -14.28
N LEU A 15 4.98 19.69 -15.58
CA LEU A 15 4.53 18.52 -16.37
C LEU A 15 5.42 17.29 -16.13
N ALA A 16 6.68 17.46 -15.76
CA ALA A 16 7.56 16.35 -15.42
C ALA A 16 7.23 15.72 -14.05
N GLY A 17 6.72 16.50 -13.09
CA GLY A 17 6.36 16.02 -11.76
C GLY A 17 5.15 15.08 -11.73
N VAL A 18 4.22 15.20 -12.68
CA VAL A 18 3.00 14.37 -12.75
C VAL A 18 3.29 12.97 -13.33
N PHE A 19 4.36 12.84 -14.15
CA PHE A 19 4.71 11.54 -14.77
C PHE A 19 5.52 10.61 -13.86
N ILE A 20 6.16 11.12 -12.82
CA ILE A 20 7.00 10.30 -11.92
C ILE A 20 6.17 9.60 -10.83
N GLY A 21 4.97 10.13 -10.50
CA GLY A 21 4.07 9.56 -9.48
C GLY A 21 3.47 8.19 -9.83
N ASN A 22 3.34 7.85 -11.11
CA ASN A 22 2.65 6.64 -11.56
C ASN A 22 3.59 5.45 -11.89
N ALA A 23 4.92 5.66 -11.92
CA ALA A 23 5.85 4.59 -12.29
C ALA A 23 6.33 3.74 -11.10
N VAL A 24 6.12 4.17 -9.86
CA VAL A 24 6.68 3.52 -8.67
C VAL A 24 5.79 2.42 -8.09
N THR A 25 4.53 2.35 -8.49
CA THR A 25 3.60 1.32 -8.02
C THR A 25 3.82 -0.07 -8.67
N MET A 26 4.63 -0.15 -9.73
CA MET A 26 4.80 -1.38 -10.52
C MET A 26 5.98 -2.28 -10.13
N LEU A 27 6.83 -1.90 -9.17
CA LEU A 27 8.05 -2.67 -8.86
C LEU A 27 7.94 -3.65 -7.69
N TYR A 28 6.77 -3.80 -7.07
CA TYR A 28 6.60 -4.70 -5.91
C TYR A 28 5.71 -5.93 -6.15
N VAL A 29 5.29 -6.16 -7.40
CA VAL A 29 4.52 -7.38 -7.75
C VAL A 29 5.21 -8.05 -8.93
N GLY A 30 6.06 -9.00 -8.69
CA GLY A 30 6.55 -9.82 -9.79
C GLY A 30 7.82 -10.58 -9.55
N GLN A 31 7.85 -11.53 -8.64
CA GLN A 31 8.68 -12.72 -8.78
C GLN A 31 7.88 -13.96 -8.41
N ARG A 32 7.05 -14.41 -9.34
CA ARG A 32 6.64 -15.81 -9.41
C ARG A 32 6.60 -16.28 -10.87
N ASP A 33 7.47 -17.27 -11.11
CA ASP A 33 7.41 -18.30 -12.14
C ASP A 33 7.42 -17.88 -13.62
N GLN A 34 8.65 -17.81 -14.16
CA GLN A 34 8.89 -18.12 -15.56
C GLN A 34 8.88 -19.63 -15.76
N ARG A 35 7.94 -20.16 -16.54
CA ARG A 35 8.16 -21.23 -17.51
C ARG A 35 7.02 -21.34 -18.52
N SER A 36 7.46 -21.23 -19.74
CA SER A 36 7.00 -21.86 -21.01
C SER A 36 6.17 -21.04 -22.00
N ASN A 37 6.89 -20.76 -23.06
CA ASN A 37 6.58 -20.89 -24.50
C ASN A 37 5.90 -19.76 -25.29
N LEU A 38 6.77 -19.13 -26.07
CA LEU A 38 6.68 -18.75 -27.50
C LEU A 38 5.29 -18.78 -28.15
N SER A 39 4.78 -17.62 -28.51
CA SER A 39 4.52 -17.31 -29.92
C SER A 39 4.17 -15.83 -30.10
N SER A 40 4.81 -15.24 -31.09
CA SER A 40 4.74 -13.88 -31.57
C SER A 40 3.31 -13.39 -31.82
N GLN A 41 2.94 -12.25 -31.21
CA GLN A 41 2.17 -11.19 -31.87
C GLN A 41 2.40 -9.89 -31.09
N VAL A 42 3.01 -8.92 -31.79
CA VAL A 42 3.14 -7.54 -31.30
C VAL A 42 1.80 -6.88 -31.47
N GLU A 43 1.04 -6.75 -30.38
CA GLU A 43 -0.10 -5.85 -30.31
C GLU A 43 0.30 -4.49 -29.73
N PRO A 44 -0.33 -3.39 -30.18
CA PRO A 44 0.06 -2.04 -29.79
C PRO A 44 -0.18 -1.82 -28.30
N THR A 45 0.81 -1.17 -27.65
CA THR A 45 0.79 -0.72 -26.26
C THR A 45 -0.55 -0.06 -25.89
N GLN A 46 -1.41 -0.84 -25.24
CA GLN A 46 -2.57 -0.29 -24.56
C GLN A 46 -2.08 0.44 -23.30
N SER A 47 -2.45 1.72 -23.20
CA SER A 47 -2.37 2.48 -21.95
C SER A 47 -3.00 1.67 -20.82
N PRO A 48 -2.49 1.72 -19.57
CA PRO A 48 -3.11 1.00 -18.46
C PRO A 48 -4.55 1.49 -18.31
N VAL A 49 -5.50 0.67 -18.74
CA VAL A 49 -6.92 0.86 -18.41
C VAL A 49 -7.04 0.75 -16.90
N PRO A 50 -7.74 1.65 -16.22
CA PRO A 50 -8.11 1.44 -14.85
C PRO A 50 -8.75 0.06 -14.72
N HIS A 51 -8.16 -0.83 -13.92
CA HIS A 51 -8.72 -2.14 -13.66
C HIS A 51 -10.00 -1.94 -12.83
N THR A 52 -11.11 -1.66 -13.52
CA THR A 52 -12.43 -1.72 -12.87
C THR A 52 -12.63 -3.15 -12.42
N ALA A 53 -12.96 -3.33 -11.15
CA ALA A 53 -13.31 -4.64 -10.63
C ALA A 53 -14.34 -5.31 -11.54
N ASP A 54 -14.07 -6.54 -11.96
CA ASP A 54 -15.09 -7.33 -12.64
C ASP A 54 -16.23 -7.61 -11.65
N PRO A 55 -17.46 -7.11 -11.92
CA PRO A 55 -18.58 -7.28 -11.00
C PRO A 55 -18.96 -8.75 -10.80
N ALA A 56 -18.72 -9.61 -11.80
CA ALA A 56 -19.02 -11.03 -11.69
C ALA A 56 -18.01 -11.71 -10.76
N ALA A 57 -16.72 -11.45 -10.92
CA ALA A 57 -15.69 -11.98 -10.04
C ALA A 57 -15.87 -11.52 -8.57
N LEU A 58 -16.26 -10.26 -8.37
CA LEU A 58 -16.58 -9.76 -7.04
C LEU A 58 -17.77 -10.50 -6.43
N ALA A 59 -18.86 -10.66 -7.19
CA ALA A 59 -20.05 -11.37 -6.71
C ALA A 59 -19.76 -12.84 -6.40
N ASP A 60 -18.92 -13.52 -7.18
CA ASP A 60 -18.50 -14.88 -6.93
C ASP A 60 -17.72 -15.02 -5.62
N LEU A 61 -16.82 -14.10 -5.34
CA LEU A 61 -16.05 -14.08 -4.08
C LEU A 61 -16.96 -13.75 -2.88
N GLU A 62 -17.88 -12.78 -3.01
CA GLU A 62 -18.85 -12.47 -1.97
C GLU A 62 -19.76 -13.69 -1.67
N ASN A 63 -20.24 -14.38 -2.71
CA ASN A 63 -21.03 -15.58 -2.58
C ASN A 63 -20.25 -16.74 -1.93
N ALA A 64 -18.98 -16.92 -2.31
CA ALA A 64 -18.11 -17.94 -1.73
C ALA A 64 -17.87 -17.70 -0.22
N ALA A 65 -17.61 -16.46 0.19
CA ALA A 65 -17.44 -16.10 1.59
C ALA A 65 -18.75 -16.24 2.38
N ALA A 66 -19.88 -15.89 1.78
CA ALA A 66 -21.20 -16.03 2.40
C ALA A 66 -21.65 -17.51 2.53
N ALA A 67 -21.26 -18.37 1.59
CA ALA A 67 -21.60 -19.80 1.62
C ALA A 67 -20.86 -20.56 2.72
N ASP A 68 -19.64 -20.13 3.07
CA ASP A 68 -18.87 -20.68 4.18
C ASP A 68 -18.25 -19.54 5.01
N PRO A 69 -19.04 -18.92 5.89
CA PRO A 69 -18.61 -17.74 6.63
C PRO A 69 -17.58 -18.04 7.72
N THR A 70 -17.24 -19.31 7.94
CA THR A 70 -16.23 -19.77 8.92
C THR A 70 -14.87 -20.03 8.29
N ASP A 71 -14.76 -19.97 6.98
CA ASP A 71 -13.51 -20.11 6.25
C ASP A 71 -12.81 -18.76 6.10
N ALA A 72 -11.79 -18.51 6.92
CA ALA A 72 -11.02 -17.27 6.89
C ALA A 72 -10.39 -16.98 5.53
N GLU A 73 -10.00 -18.04 4.79
CA GLU A 73 -9.32 -17.89 3.50
C GLU A 73 -10.22 -17.24 2.44
N LYS A 74 -11.51 -17.57 2.45
CA LYS A 74 -12.48 -16.94 1.52
C LYS A 74 -12.63 -15.45 1.79
N TRP A 75 -12.63 -15.05 3.06
CA TRP A 75 -12.66 -13.65 3.43
C TRP A 75 -11.35 -12.93 3.06
N ILE A 76 -10.19 -13.60 3.21
CA ILE A 76 -8.90 -13.07 2.75
C ILE A 76 -8.91 -12.86 1.23
N GLN A 77 -9.39 -13.84 0.45
CA GLN A 77 -9.46 -13.73 -1.01
C GLN A 77 -10.37 -12.57 -1.45
N LEU A 78 -11.53 -12.41 -0.81
CA LEU A 78 -12.41 -11.28 -1.06
C LEU A 78 -11.72 -9.95 -0.70
N GLY A 79 -11.03 -9.90 0.44
CA GLY A 79 -10.28 -8.72 0.89
C GLY A 79 -9.19 -8.34 -0.11
N ASN A 80 -8.39 -9.31 -0.55
CA ASN A 80 -7.31 -9.10 -1.53
C ASN A 80 -7.86 -8.60 -2.87
N PHE A 81 -8.92 -9.20 -3.37
CA PHE A 81 -9.59 -8.72 -4.58
C PHE A 81 -10.04 -7.26 -4.43
N CYS A 82 -10.69 -6.93 -3.33
CA CYS A 82 -11.14 -5.56 -3.05
C CYS A 82 -9.97 -4.58 -2.87
N PHE A 83 -8.86 -5.02 -2.30
CA PHE A 83 -7.62 -4.24 -2.17
C PHE A 83 -7.05 -3.88 -3.54
N ASP A 84 -6.91 -4.86 -4.43
CA ASP A 84 -6.31 -4.71 -5.76
C ASP A 84 -7.16 -3.85 -6.70
N HIS A 85 -8.49 -3.83 -6.48
CA HIS A 85 -9.44 -3.09 -7.31
C HIS A 85 -9.94 -1.79 -6.69
N ASP A 86 -9.22 -1.25 -5.68
CA ASP A 86 -9.54 0.03 -5.02
C ASP A 86 -10.98 0.10 -4.46
N LEU A 87 -11.40 -0.97 -3.79
CA LEU A 87 -12.66 -1.07 -3.07
C LEU A 87 -12.43 -1.08 -1.54
N PRO A 88 -11.85 -0.01 -0.95
CA PRO A 88 -11.27 -0.08 0.39
C PRO A 88 -12.29 -0.38 1.48
N ALA A 89 -13.53 0.11 1.37
CA ALA A 89 -14.57 -0.18 2.36
C ALA A 89 -14.98 -1.67 2.38
N ARG A 90 -15.01 -2.32 1.20
CA ARG A 90 -15.30 -3.76 1.11
C ARG A 90 -14.10 -4.59 1.61
N ALA A 91 -12.89 -4.18 1.29
CA ALA A 91 -11.67 -4.82 1.79
C ALA A 91 -11.59 -4.77 3.31
N VAL A 92 -11.93 -3.63 3.95
CA VAL A 92 -12.03 -3.52 5.42
C VAL A 92 -12.95 -4.57 5.97
N ASN A 93 -14.19 -4.66 5.48
CA ASN A 93 -15.17 -5.62 5.98
C ASN A 93 -14.69 -7.08 5.83
N ALA A 94 -14.09 -7.41 4.70
CA ALA A 94 -13.60 -8.75 4.44
C ALA A 94 -12.41 -9.11 5.35
N TYR A 95 -11.43 -8.22 5.50
CA TYR A 95 -10.29 -8.45 6.37
C TYR A 95 -10.64 -8.49 7.85
N GLU A 96 -11.59 -7.63 8.32
CA GLU A 96 -12.10 -7.71 9.69
C GLU A 96 -12.69 -9.10 9.97
N ARG A 97 -13.51 -9.63 9.04
CA ARG A 97 -14.06 -11.00 9.18
C ARG A 97 -13.00 -12.08 9.13
N ALA A 98 -12.01 -11.96 8.26
CA ALA A 98 -10.88 -12.88 8.21
C ALA A 98 -10.12 -12.93 9.54
N LEU A 99 -9.85 -11.77 10.14
CA LEU A 99 -9.10 -11.66 11.38
C LEU A 99 -9.88 -12.08 12.63
N GLU A 100 -11.22 -12.00 12.61
CA GLU A 100 -12.05 -12.63 13.66
C GLU A 100 -11.84 -14.17 13.70
N LEU A 101 -11.59 -14.78 12.54
CA LEU A 101 -11.38 -16.21 12.39
C LEU A 101 -9.91 -16.63 12.52
N LYS A 102 -8.99 -15.78 12.04
CA LYS A 102 -7.55 -16.03 11.99
C LYS A 102 -6.77 -14.79 12.50
N PRO A 103 -6.78 -14.52 13.81
CA PRO A 103 -6.25 -13.28 14.37
C PRO A 103 -4.73 -13.13 14.29
N MET A 104 -4.00 -14.18 13.97
CA MET A 104 -2.53 -14.19 13.91
C MET A 104 -1.96 -13.97 12.50
N ASP A 105 -2.77 -13.53 11.54
CA ASP A 105 -2.31 -13.28 10.17
C ASP A 105 -1.72 -11.88 10.05
N ILE A 106 -0.38 -11.81 10.01
CA ILE A 106 0.38 -10.55 9.98
C ILE A 106 0.10 -9.75 8.71
N ASN A 107 0.01 -10.45 7.57
CA ASN A 107 -0.21 -9.79 6.28
C ASN A 107 -1.61 -9.17 6.24
N VAL A 108 -2.62 -9.90 6.70
CA VAL A 108 -3.99 -9.39 6.73
C VAL A 108 -4.12 -8.17 7.67
N TRP A 109 -3.44 -8.18 8.83
CA TRP A 109 -3.38 -7.00 9.68
C TRP A 109 -2.73 -5.80 9.00
N SER A 110 -1.62 -6.03 8.27
CA SER A 110 -0.93 -4.97 7.53
C SER A 110 -1.80 -4.39 6.42
N ASP A 111 -2.46 -5.25 5.65
CA ASP A 111 -3.33 -4.85 4.54
C ASP A 111 -4.59 -4.14 5.05
N LEU A 112 -5.18 -4.61 6.14
CA LEU A 112 -6.27 -3.92 6.83
C LEU A 112 -5.87 -2.51 7.27
N GLY A 113 -4.66 -2.34 7.79
CA GLY A 113 -4.12 -1.03 8.13
C GLY A 113 -4.08 -0.07 6.94
N VAL A 114 -3.66 -0.56 5.76
CA VAL A 114 -3.70 0.22 4.51
C VAL A 114 -5.13 0.60 4.14
N MET A 115 -6.08 -0.35 4.26
CA MET A 115 -7.49 -0.09 3.92
C MET A 115 -8.17 0.86 4.89
N TYR A 116 -7.89 0.77 6.19
CA TYR A 116 -8.34 1.76 7.16
C TYR A 116 -7.80 3.16 6.84
N ARG A 117 -6.53 3.29 6.45
CA ARG A 117 -5.97 4.56 6.02
C ARG A 117 -6.70 5.12 4.79
N ARG A 118 -6.96 4.29 3.76
CA ARG A 118 -7.72 4.70 2.55
C ARG A 118 -9.15 5.13 2.87
N THR A 119 -9.78 4.53 3.88
CA THR A 119 -11.12 4.92 4.38
C THR A 119 -11.08 6.01 5.45
N LYS A 120 -9.91 6.64 5.67
CA LYS A 120 -9.68 7.72 6.65
C LYS A 120 -9.96 7.33 8.11
N GLN A 121 -9.88 6.06 8.43
CA GLN A 121 -9.97 5.53 9.79
C GLN A 121 -8.55 5.44 10.39
N PHE A 122 -7.92 6.59 10.59
CA PHE A 122 -6.47 6.68 10.85
C PHE A 122 -6.04 6.01 12.15
N ASP A 123 -6.81 6.16 13.22
CA ASP A 123 -6.51 5.50 14.49
C ASP A 123 -6.55 3.96 14.35
N LYS A 124 -7.57 3.45 13.65
CA LYS A 124 -7.67 2.01 13.38
C LYS A 124 -6.52 1.52 12.47
N ALA A 125 -6.04 2.37 11.55
CA ALA A 125 -4.89 2.03 10.72
C ALA A 125 -3.63 1.85 11.57
N VAL A 126 -3.39 2.76 12.53
CA VAL A 126 -2.28 2.65 13.49
C VAL A 126 -2.41 1.38 14.32
N ASP A 127 -3.61 1.09 14.84
CA ASP A 127 -3.86 -0.12 15.63
C ASP A 127 -3.58 -1.40 14.82
N ALA A 128 -4.09 -1.47 13.59
CA ALA A 128 -3.87 -2.63 12.72
C ALA A 128 -2.39 -2.85 12.39
N PHE A 129 -1.65 -1.80 12.05
CA PHE A 129 -0.19 -1.87 11.86
C PHE A 129 0.53 -2.24 13.16
N GLY A 130 0.06 -1.75 14.31
CA GLY A 130 0.56 -2.11 15.62
C GLY A 130 0.39 -3.59 15.92
N HIS A 131 -0.78 -4.18 15.60
CA HIS A 131 -1.01 -5.62 15.71
C HIS A 131 -0.05 -6.43 14.84
N ALA A 132 0.11 -6.07 13.57
CA ALA A 132 1.07 -6.75 12.69
C ALA A 132 2.51 -6.67 13.23
N ALA A 133 2.93 -5.51 13.73
CA ALA A 133 4.24 -5.29 14.31
C ALA A 133 4.45 -6.02 15.65
N ALA A 134 3.37 -6.28 16.40
CA ALA A 134 3.41 -7.06 17.62
C ALA A 134 3.52 -8.57 17.36
N LEU A 135 2.86 -9.06 16.30
CA LEU A 135 2.92 -10.46 15.86
C LEU A 135 4.28 -10.80 15.27
N ASP A 136 4.87 -9.89 14.49
CA ASP A 136 6.24 -10.01 14.00
C ASP A 136 7.02 -8.72 14.30
N PRO A 137 7.90 -8.76 15.32
CA PRO A 137 8.76 -7.63 15.63
C PRO A 137 9.67 -7.17 14.50
N ASN A 138 9.93 -8.02 13.49
CA ASN A 138 10.75 -7.69 12.33
C ASN A 138 9.93 -7.21 11.12
N HIS A 139 8.62 -7.09 11.23
CA HIS A 139 7.77 -6.63 10.15
C HIS A 139 7.92 -5.11 9.92
N ILE A 140 8.98 -4.74 9.20
CA ILE A 140 9.37 -3.35 8.91
C ILE A 140 8.24 -2.59 8.21
N THR A 141 7.54 -3.25 7.27
CA THR A 141 6.49 -2.62 6.45
C THR A 141 5.38 -2.01 7.31
N SER A 142 4.89 -2.73 8.32
CA SER A 142 3.84 -2.20 9.20
C SER A 142 4.31 -0.99 9.99
N ARG A 143 5.51 -1.04 10.58
CA ARG A 143 6.08 0.12 11.29
C ARG A 143 6.29 1.30 10.37
N PHE A 144 6.80 1.06 9.17
CA PHE A 144 6.99 2.12 8.20
C PHE A 144 5.65 2.80 7.86
N ASN A 145 4.61 2.00 7.54
CA ASN A 145 3.28 2.50 7.23
C ASN A 145 2.62 3.20 8.43
N MET A 146 2.81 2.71 9.65
CA MET A 146 2.35 3.38 10.88
C MET A 146 2.96 4.78 11.00
N GLY A 147 4.26 4.93 10.74
CA GLY A 147 4.93 6.23 10.71
C GLY A 147 4.38 7.16 9.64
N ILE A 148 4.00 6.64 8.47
CA ILE A 148 3.31 7.41 7.42
C ILE A 148 1.97 7.95 7.92
N VAL A 149 1.15 7.12 8.59
CA VAL A 149 -0.13 7.55 9.14
C VAL A 149 0.06 8.64 10.19
N TYR A 150 0.99 8.45 11.11
CA TYR A 150 1.30 9.45 12.13
C TYR A 150 1.70 10.79 11.51
N LEU A 151 2.64 10.77 10.53
CA LEU A 151 3.17 12.00 9.96
C LEU A 151 2.15 12.75 9.10
N HIS A 152 1.49 12.04 8.18
CA HIS A 152 0.71 12.68 7.13
C HIS A 152 -0.78 12.77 7.41
N ASP A 153 -1.32 11.83 8.17
CA ASP A 153 -2.76 11.73 8.38
C ASP A 153 -3.18 12.24 9.77
N LEU A 154 -2.36 11.96 10.81
CA LEU A 154 -2.60 12.39 12.19
C LEU A 154 -1.80 13.64 12.59
N ASN A 155 -0.86 14.08 11.75
CA ASN A 155 -0.01 15.25 11.99
C ASN A 155 0.86 15.11 13.28
N ASP A 156 1.14 13.87 13.69
CA ASP A 156 2.00 13.53 14.84
C ASP A 156 3.43 13.17 14.39
N LYS A 157 4.22 14.23 14.15
CA LYS A 157 5.63 14.11 13.80
C LYS A 157 6.42 13.34 14.85
N SER A 158 6.08 13.49 16.15
CA SER A 158 6.81 12.86 17.24
C SER A 158 6.63 11.35 17.21
N ALA A 159 5.39 10.86 17.07
CA ALA A 159 5.09 9.45 16.94
C ALA A 159 5.71 8.84 15.68
N ALA A 160 5.64 9.55 14.54
CA ALA A 160 6.27 9.10 13.30
C ALA A 160 7.78 8.90 13.45
N LEU A 161 8.47 9.89 14.01
CA LEU A 161 9.91 9.81 14.26
C LEU A 161 10.28 8.66 15.18
N LYS A 162 9.48 8.43 16.24
CA LYS A 162 9.70 7.31 17.18
C LYS A 162 9.65 5.97 16.44
N VAL A 163 8.59 5.73 15.66
CA VAL A 163 8.40 4.45 14.96
C VAL A 163 9.46 4.26 13.86
N TRP A 164 9.82 5.31 13.13
CA TRP A 164 10.85 5.19 12.08
C TRP A 164 12.26 5.01 12.65
N LYS A 165 12.55 5.53 13.84
CA LYS A 165 13.80 5.18 14.55
C LYS A 165 13.86 3.70 14.95
N GLU A 166 12.72 3.10 15.32
CA GLU A 166 12.64 1.66 15.54
C GLU A 166 12.93 0.88 14.24
N VAL A 167 12.37 1.34 13.08
CA VAL A 167 12.71 0.76 11.77
C VAL A 167 14.21 0.86 11.49
N LEU A 168 14.82 2.01 11.71
CA LEU A 168 16.26 2.22 11.48
C LEU A 168 17.16 1.42 12.44
N ALA A 169 16.66 1.10 13.64
CA ALA A 169 17.36 0.21 14.54
C ALA A 169 17.38 -1.25 14.04
N MET A 170 16.35 -1.66 13.29
CA MET A 170 16.28 -2.99 12.68
C MET A 170 17.02 -3.05 11.33
N ASP A 171 16.83 -2.03 10.49
CA ASP A 171 17.51 -1.86 9.21
C ASP A 171 18.02 -0.43 9.04
N PRO A 172 19.31 -0.18 9.33
CA PRO A 172 19.92 1.15 9.16
C PRO A 172 19.90 1.67 7.71
N ASN A 173 19.73 0.78 6.73
CA ASN A 173 19.67 1.11 5.30
C ASN A 173 18.24 1.18 4.76
N ALA A 174 17.23 1.14 5.63
CA ALA A 174 15.84 1.19 5.24
C ALA A 174 15.56 2.38 4.31
N LYS A 175 14.75 2.13 3.28
CA LYS A 175 14.34 3.12 2.29
C LYS A 175 12.84 3.31 2.29
N THR A 176 12.42 4.50 1.93
CA THR A 176 11.02 4.79 1.62
C THR A 176 10.63 4.07 0.31
N PRO A 177 9.34 3.91 0.00
CA PRO A 177 8.89 3.36 -1.29
C PRO A 177 9.39 4.15 -2.50
N SER A 178 9.71 5.45 -2.34
CA SER A 178 10.32 6.27 -3.39
C SER A 178 11.83 6.08 -3.52
N GLY A 179 12.44 5.20 -2.71
CA GLY A 179 13.88 4.91 -2.73
C GLY A 179 14.75 5.87 -1.92
N GLN A 180 14.17 6.89 -1.28
CA GLN A 180 14.89 7.80 -0.39
C GLN A 180 15.36 7.05 0.87
N SER A 181 16.52 7.40 1.41
CA SER A 181 16.98 6.90 2.71
C SER A 181 16.03 7.32 3.83
N LEU A 182 15.52 6.37 4.61
CA LEU A 182 14.69 6.66 5.77
C LEU A 182 15.46 7.46 6.82
N ALA A 183 16.76 7.19 6.99
CA ALA A 183 17.61 7.96 7.89
C ALA A 183 17.73 9.44 7.47
N ALA A 184 17.81 9.71 6.16
CA ALA A 184 17.83 11.08 5.66
C ALA A 184 16.49 11.79 5.92
N LEU A 185 15.36 11.09 5.70
CA LEU A 185 14.04 11.63 5.99
C LEU A 185 13.88 11.95 7.49
N VAL A 186 14.27 11.04 8.36
CA VAL A 186 14.23 11.25 9.83
C VAL A 186 15.08 12.46 10.23
N ALA A 187 16.33 12.56 9.72
CA ALA A 187 17.21 13.69 10.03
C ALA A 187 16.69 15.03 9.51
N GLU A 188 15.96 15.05 8.40
CA GLU A 188 15.30 16.24 7.88
C GLU A 188 14.12 16.66 8.78
N LEU A 189 13.34 15.73 9.23
CA LEU A 189 12.19 15.98 10.11
C LEU A 189 12.62 16.42 11.52
N GLU A 190 13.82 16.11 11.98
CA GLU A 190 14.32 16.51 13.30
C GLU A 190 14.79 17.99 13.36
N LYS A 191 14.92 18.66 12.22
CA LYS A 191 15.27 20.10 12.14
C LYS A 191 14.08 20.98 12.43
#